data_2393bb9dca090542276867f4762c10b7
#
_entry.id   2393bb9dca090542276867f4762c10b7
#
_cell.length_a   1.000
_cell.length_b   1.000
_cell.length_c   1.000
_cell.angle_alpha   90.00
_cell.angle_beta   90.00
_cell.angle_gamma   90.00
#
_symmetry.space_group_name_H-M   'P 1'
#
loop_
_entity.id
_entity.type
_entity.pdbx_description
1 polymer ?
#
loop_
_entity_poly.entity_id
_entity_poly.type
_entity_poly.pdbx_seq_one_letter_code
_entity_poly.pdbx_strand_id
1 'polypeptide(L)' 'MDINSSIGCTVSECKYHYKEDNYCTLNRIHIVKHEPEAKVVECTDCGSFEKEH' A
#
# COMPACT_ATOMS: atom_id res chain seq x y z
N MET A 1 -9.58 5.14 -13.71
CA MET A 1 -8.93 4.01 -13.01
C MET A 1 -9.77 3.62 -11.79
N ASP A 2 -10.04 2.34 -11.64
CA ASP A 2 -10.90 1.89 -10.55
C ASP A 2 -10.13 1.71 -9.26
N ILE A 3 -10.76 2.08 -8.17
CA ILE A 3 -10.16 1.83 -6.85
C ILE A 3 -10.44 0.39 -6.43
N ASN A 4 -9.61 -0.13 -5.55
CA ASN A 4 -9.87 -1.40 -4.89
C ASN A 4 -10.26 -1.11 -3.45
N SER A 5 -11.54 -1.14 -3.17
CA SER A 5 -12.05 -0.80 -1.84
C SER A 5 -11.66 -1.79 -0.75
N SER A 6 -11.08 -2.92 -1.15
CA SER A 6 -10.54 -3.89 -0.20
C SER A 6 -9.13 -3.52 0.29
N ILE A 7 -8.49 -2.55 -0.36
CA ILE A 7 -7.13 -2.14 -0.03
C ILE A 7 -7.12 -0.67 0.32
N GLY A 8 -7.27 -0.37 1.61
CA GLY A 8 -7.15 0.99 2.11
C GLY A 8 -5.69 1.43 2.09
N CYS A 9 -5.42 2.65 1.67
CA CYS A 9 -4.06 3.17 1.58
C CYS A 9 -4.04 4.66 1.82
N THR A 10 -3.15 5.10 2.71
CA THR A 10 -2.96 6.52 2.98
C THR A 10 -1.62 7.04 2.46
N VAL A 11 -0.89 6.22 1.71
CA VAL A 11 0.44 6.59 1.22
C VAL A 11 0.27 7.39 -0.07
N SER A 12 0.14 8.70 0.07
CA SER A 12 -0.12 9.58 -1.08
C SER A 12 1.05 9.67 -2.05
N GLU A 13 2.23 9.24 -1.63
CA GLU A 13 3.43 9.21 -2.47
C GLU A 13 3.45 7.99 -3.40
N CYS A 14 2.55 7.05 -3.21
CA CYS A 14 2.52 5.85 -4.01
C CYS A 14 1.86 6.10 -5.38
N LYS A 15 2.47 5.55 -6.43
CA LYS A 15 1.98 5.67 -7.80
C LYS A 15 0.57 5.09 -7.96
N TYR A 16 0.24 4.08 -7.17
CA TYR A 16 -1.05 3.38 -7.29
C TYR A 16 -2.10 3.89 -6.32
N HIS A 17 -1.80 4.92 -5.55
CA HIS A 17 -2.72 5.48 -4.58
C HIS A 17 -3.77 6.35 -5.26
N TYR A 18 -5.03 6.10 -4.92
CA TYR A 18 -6.14 6.94 -5.38
C TYR A 18 -6.36 8.04 -4.34
N LYS A 19 -5.96 9.25 -4.67
CA LYS A 19 -5.82 10.32 -3.68
C LYS A 19 -7.14 10.84 -3.11
N GLU A 20 -8.22 10.67 -3.84
CA GLU A 20 -9.51 11.18 -3.39
C GLU A 20 -10.14 10.33 -2.28
N ASP A 21 -9.91 9.03 -2.31
CA ASP A 21 -10.57 8.11 -1.40
C ASP A 21 -9.64 7.29 -0.51
N ASN A 22 -8.34 7.48 -0.65
CA ASN A 22 -7.34 6.73 0.13
C ASN A 22 -7.47 5.21 -0.04
N TYR A 23 -7.55 4.79 -1.29
CA TYR A 23 -7.56 3.38 -1.65
C TYR A 23 -6.47 3.11 -2.67
N CYS A 24 -6.06 1.85 -2.74
CA CYS A 24 -5.13 1.40 -3.76
C CYS A 24 -5.89 1.09 -5.05
N THR A 25 -5.22 1.25 -6.21
CA THR A 25 -5.84 0.94 -7.50
C THR A 25 -5.41 -0.42 -8.05
N LEU A 26 -4.55 -1.15 -7.32
CA LEU A 26 -4.11 -2.47 -7.75
C LEU A 26 -5.14 -3.54 -7.41
N ASN A 27 -5.16 -4.63 -8.19
CA ASN A 27 -6.03 -5.77 -7.90
C ASN A 27 -5.62 -6.47 -6.62
N ARG A 28 -4.33 -6.50 -6.33
CA ARG A 28 -3.80 -7.10 -5.12
C ARG A 28 -2.46 -6.49 -4.81
N ILE A 29 -2.06 -6.59 -3.54
CA ILE A 29 -0.74 -6.17 -3.09
C ILE A 29 -0.14 -7.30 -2.26
N HIS A 30 1.17 -7.24 -2.09
CA HIS A 30 1.87 -8.19 -1.24
C HIS A 30 2.47 -7.44 -0.07
N ILE A 31 2.02 -7.77 1.13
CA ILE A 31 2.55 -7.14 2.34
C ILE A 31 3.77 -7.92 2.79
N VAL A 32 4.86 -7.21 3.01
CA VAL A 32 6.14 -7.81 3.40
C VAL A 32 6.59 -7.23 4.74
N LYS A 33 7.54 -7.89 5.36
CA LYS A 33 8.14 -7.42 6.61
C LYS A 33 9.61 -7.13 6.37
N HIS A 34 10.14 -6.13 7.07
CA HIS A 34 11.57 -5.81 6.98
C HIS A 34 12.35 -6.25 8.22
N GLU A 35 11.67 -6.92 9.15
CA GLU A 35 12.29 -7.48 10.36
C GLU A 35 12.18 -9.00 10.32
N PRO A 36 13.07 -9.73 11.02
CA PRO A 36 12.94 -11.20 11.10
C PRO A 36 11.59 -11.64 11.63
N GLU A 37 10.98 -10.84 12.50
CA GLU A 37 9.67 -11.12 13.07
C GLU A 37 8.89 -9.81 13.19
N ALA A 38 7.74 -9.74 12.53
CA ALA A 38 6.90 -8.56 12.61
C ALA A 38 6.07 -8.59 13.89
N LYS A 39 6.30 -7.64 14.77
CA LYS A 39 5.62 -7.58 16.08
C LYS A 39 4.63 -6.43 16.15
N VAL A 40 4.79 -5.41 15.32
CA VAL A 40 3.90 -4.24 15.26
C VAL A 40 3.68 -3.87 13.82
N VAL A 41 2.68 -3.02 13.59
CA VAL A 41 2.32 -2.63 12.23
C VAL A 41 3.47 -1.92 11.50
N GLU A 42 4.32 -1.21 12.23
CA GLU A 42 5.47 -0.53 11.63
C GLU A 42 6.51 -1.47 11.03
N CYS A 43 6.44 -2.74 11.38
CA CYS A 43 7.34 -3.74 10.81
C CYS A 43 6.85 -4.30 9.48
N THR A 44 5.71 -3.84 8.99
CA THR A 44 5.12 -4.33 7.75
C THR A 44 5.16 -3.26 6.68
N ASP A 45 5.31 -3.69 5.43
CA ASP A 45 5.43 -2.79 4.30
C ASP A 45 4.61 -3.31 3.13
N CYS A 46 4.12 -2.38 2.31
CA CYS A 46 3.50 -2.76 1.05
C CYS A 46 4.60 -3.08 0.04
N GLY A 47 4.71 -4.34 -0.35
CA GLY A 47 5.72 -4.78 -1.31
C GLY A 47 5.45 -4.31 -2.72
N SER A 48 4.25 -3.80 -2.98
CA SER A 48 3.88 -3.27 -4.30
C SER A 48 4.04 -1.75 -4.41
N PHE A 49 4.53 -1.11 -3.35
CA PHE A 49 4.72 0.32 -3.34
C PHE A 49 5.69 0.79 -4.42
N GLU A 50 5.31 1.81 -5.17
CA GLU A 50 6.21 2.52 -6.08
C GLU A 50 6.01 4.00 -5.87
N LYS A 51 7.12 4.70 -5.67
CA LYS A 51 7.06 6.15 -5.51
C LYS A 51 6.66 6.79 -6.83
N GLU A 52 5.75 7.76 -6.77
CA GLU A 52 5.22 8.40 -7.97
C GLU A 52 6.27 9.21 -8.72
N HIS A 53 7.20 9.80 -8.01
CA HIS A 53 8.28 10.58 -8.63
C HIS A 53 9.64 10.17 -8.12
#